data_9948141ce44d179a9b352e438063e300
#
_entry.id   9948141ce44d179a9b352e438063e300
#
_cell.length_a   1.000
_cell.length_b   1.000
_cell.length_c   1.000
_cell.angle_alpha   90.00
_cell.angle_beta   90.00
_cell.angle_gamma   90.00
#
_symmetry.space_group_name_H-M   'P 1'
#
loop_
_entity.id
_entity.type
_entity.pdbx_description
1 polymer ?
#
loop_
_entity_poly.entity_id
_entity_poly.type
_entity_poly.pdbx_seq_one_letter_code
_entity_poly.pdbx_strand_id
1 'polypeptide(L)'
;QWLGAAALFALGFGSGLPLLLIAVFGKSLLPKTGAWMLQVKKVLAVLMLAMAVYMLSKVVTSQISEIAYLLWAMVVVSLIVNLAVTTRKTQYVLSAALSCGLVLSYIAYSDFFRTRATLQESFTVVTTSTSLERILAQAKLDKRPVLLDYYASWCVACKEMDIQTFSDPLISQKLKDFTLIRVDVSDNNAQTKLLQQRYQVIAPPSLVFIDGSGQVLDNFKVTGFIASDKLGLNLQAIMTNRLKLRGCDATTMNC
;
A
#
# COMPACT_ATOMS: atom_id res chain seq x y z
N GLN A 1 -8.45 -5.00 31.97
CA GLN A 1 -9.27 -6.14 31.52
C GLN A 1 -10.75 -5.76 31.35
N TRP A 2 -11.34 -4.96 32.24
CA TRP A 2 -12.73 -4.51 32.16
C TRP A 2 -13.05 -3.69 30.93
N LEU A 3 -12.15 -2.82 30.47
CA LEU A 3 -12.33 -2.01 29.25
C LEU A 3 -12.41 -2.88 27.98
N GLY A 4 -11.61 -3.95 27.90
CA GLY A 4 -11.66 -4.88 26.77
C GLY A 4 -12.96 -5.68 26.74
N ALA A 5 -13.43 -6.16 27.89
CA ALA A 5 -14.70 -6.87 28.02
C ALA A 5 -15.88 -5.95 27.66
N ALA A 6 -15.89 -4.70 28.10
CA ALA A 6 -16.91 -3.70 27.77
C ALA A 6 -16.93 -3.37 26.27
N ALA A 7 -15.76 -3.27 25.64
CA ALA A 7 -15.66 -3.01 24.21
C ALA A 7 -16.21 -4.19 23.37
N LEU A 8 -15.86 -5.43 23.73
CA LEU A 8 -16.38 -6.63 23.07
C LEU A 8 -17.89 -6.78 23.26
N PHE A 9 -18.41 -6.49 24.47
CA PHE A 9 -19.84 -6.50 24.75
C PHE A 9 -20.58 -5.42 23.92
N ALA A 10 -20.05 -4.21 23.86
CA ALA A 10 -20.64 -3.12 23.05
C ALA A 10 -20.65 -3.47 21.54
N LEU A 11 -19.61 -4.12 21.04
CA LEU A 11 -19.51 -4.56 19.65
C LEU A 11 -20.51 -5.68 19.35
N GLY A 12 -20.63 -6.69 20.23
CA GLY A 12 -21.60 -7.76 20.09
C GLY A 12 -23.06 -7.28 20.21
N PHE A 13 -23.34 -6.37 21.16
CA PHE A 13 -24.65 -5.76 21.32
C PHE A 13 -25.01 -4.86 20.14
N GLY A 14 -24.06 -4.06 19.65
CA GLY A 14 -24.26 -3.17 18.50
C GLY A 14 -24.54 -3.94 17.21
N SER A 15 -23.92 -5.09 17.00
CA SER A 15 -24.17 -5.95 15.84
C SER A 15 -25.47 -6.75 15.94
N GLY A 16 -25.90 -7.10 17.14
CA GLY A 16 -27.15 -7.84 17.41
C GLY A 16 -28.40 -6.98 17.41
N LEU A 17 -28.29 -5.70 17.80
CA LEU A 17 -29.41 -4.79 17.95
C LEU A 17 -30.21 -4.56 16.65
N PRO A 18 -29.60 -4.36 15.47
CA PRO A 18 -30.34 -4.28 14.20
C PRO A 18 -31.14 -5.55 13.89
N LEU A 19 -30.58 -6.74 14.19
CA LEU A 19 -31.26 -8.01 13.96
C LEU A 19 -32.45 -8.19 14.89
N LEU A 20 -32.34 -7.80 16.16
CA LEU A 20 -33.43 -7.80 17.12
C LEU A 20 -34.55 -6.83 16.71
N LEU A 21 -34.20 -5.63 16.25
CA LEU A 21 -35.18 -4.66 15.75
C LEU A 21 -35.95 -5.23 14.54
N ILE A 22 -35.26 -5.88 13.61
CA ILE A 22 -35.90 -6.52 12.45
C ILE A 22 -36.78 -7.70 12.90
N ALA A 23 -36.37 -8.50 13.89
CA ALA A 23 -37.14 -9.62 14.39
C ALA A 23 -38.43 -9.17 15.08
N VAL A 24 -38.37 -8.08 15.87
CA VAL A 24 -39.55 -7.57 16.63
C VAL A 24 -40.47 -6.76 15.74
N PHE A 25 -39.95 -5.89 14.90
CA PHE A 25 -40.70 -4.94 14.10
C PHE A 25 -40.81 -5.33 12.61
N GLY A 26 -40.25 -6.44 12.20
CA GLY A 26 -40.09 -6.83 10.78
C GLY A 26 -41.39 -6.87 9.97
N LYS A 27 -42.52 -7.26 10.60
CA LYS A 27 -43.84 -7.25 9.94
C LYS A 27 -44.36 -5.85 9.63
N SER A 28 -43.94 -4.83 10.40
CA SER A 28 -44.38 -3.45 10.25
C SER A 28 -43.41 -2.58 9.46
N LEU A 29 -42.09 -2.89 9.52
CA LEU A 29 -41.04 -2.10 8.90
C LEU A 29 -40.67 -2.60 7.47
N LEU A 30 -40.95 -3.87 7.14
CA LEU A 30 -40.66 -4.37 5.80
C LEU A 30 -41.76 -3.92 4.83
N PRO A 31 -41.40 -3.08 3.85
CA PRO A 31 -42.36 -2.69 2.80
C PRO A 31 -42.78 -3.93 2.02
N LYS A 32 -44.09 -3.96 1.64
CA LYS A 32 -44.63 -5.08 0.85
C LYS A 32 -43.75 -5.43 -0.33
N THR A 33 -43.53 -6.72 -0.54
CA THR A 33 -42.75 -7.26 -1.66
C THR A 33 -43.26 -6.74 -2.99
N GLY A 34 -42.53 -5.84 -3.62
CA GLY A 34 -42.86 -5.22 -4.90
C GLY A 34 -41.64 -5.12 -5.83
N ALA A 35 -41.79 -4.47 -6.96
CA ALA A 35 -40.73 -4.24 -7.96
C ALA A 35 -39.44 -3.63 -7.37
N TRP A 36 -39.56 -2.88 -6.26
CA TRP A 36 -38.44 -2.32 -5.52
C TRP A 36 -37.47 -3.38 -4.95
N MET A 37 -37.98 -4.54 -4.54
CA MET A 37 -37.17 -5.65 -4.01
C MET A 37 -36.22 -6.25 -5.06
N LEU A 38 -36.61 -6.23 -6.33
CA LEU A 38 -35.74 -6.60 -7.46
C LEU A 38 -34.59 -5.63 -7.62
N GLN A 39 -34.81 -4.35 -7.40
CA GLN A 39 -33.75 -3.33 -7.45
C GLN A 39 -32.76 -3.47 -6.30
N VAL A 40 -33.25 -3.72 -5.08
CA VAL A 40 -32.39 -3.98 -3.91
C VAL A 40 -31.53 -5.21 -4.12
N LYS A 41 -32.09 -6.31 -4.65
CA LYS A 41 -31.31 -7.52 -4.98
C LYS A 41 -30.21 -7.23 -6.00
N LYS A 42 -30.47 -6.42 -7.02
CA LYS A 42 -29.44 -6.02 -8.01
C LYS A 42 -28.32 -5.20 -7.37
N VAL A 43 -28.65 -4.23 -6.52
CA VAL A 43 -27.66 -3.43 -5.80
C VAL A 43 -26.78 -4.29 -4.90
N LEU A 44 -27.41 -5.19 -4.11
CA LEU A 44 -26.65 -6.13 -3.27
C LEU A 44 -25.75 -7.06 -4.08
N ALA A 45 -26.25 -7.57 -5.23
CA ALA A 45 -25.45 -8.42 -6.11
C ALA A 45 -24.20 -7.68 -6.65
N VAL A 46 -24.35 -6.40 -7.04
CA VAL A 46 -23.23 -5.57 -7.50
C VAL A 46 -22.22 -5.34 -6.37
N LEU A 47 -22.70 -5.09 -5.15
CA LEU A 47 -21.86 -4.87 -3.98
C LEU A 47 -21.07 -6.14 -3.61
N MET A 48 -21.71 -7.31 -3.68
CA MET A 48 -21.06 -8.61 -3.47
C MET A 48 -20.01 -8.88 -4.56
N LEU A 49 -20.33 -8.56 -5.82
CA LEU A 49 -19.38 -8.70 -6.93
C LEU A 49 -18.17 -7.77 -6.75
N ALA A 50 -18.40 -6.54 -6.27
CA ALA A 50 -17.32 -5.59 -5.95
C ALA A 50 -16.37 -6.17 -4.91
N MET A 51 -16.93 -6.73 -3.85
CA MET A 51 -16.12 -7.34 -2.79
C MET A 51 -15.33 -8.55 -3.28
N ALA A 52 -15.93 -9.36 -4.15
CA ALA A 52 -15.25 -10.50 -4.77
C ALA A 52 -14.07 -10.05 -5.66
N VAL A 53 -14.28 -9.03 -6.51
CA VAL A 53 -13.22 -8.46 -7.36
C VAL A 53 -12.10 -7.86 -6.49
N TYR A 54 -12.46 -7.15 -5.41
CA TYR A 54 -11.50 -6.61 -4.47
C TYR A 54 -10.66 -7.71 -3.80
N MET A 55 -11.25 -8.81 -3.37
CA MET A 55 -10.54 -9.94 -2.77
C MET A 55 -9.63 -10.64 -3.79
N LEU A 56 -10.13 -10.88 -5.00
CA LEU A 56 -9.34 -11.47 -6.09
C LEU A 56 -8.14 -10.61 -6.47
N SER A 57 -8.26 -9.29 -6.46
CA SER A 57 -7.16 -8.39 -6.80
C SER A 57 -5.97 -8.46 -5.84
N LYS A 58 -6.16 -9.01 -4.62
CA LYS A 58 -5.07 -9.25 -3.67
C LYS A 58 -4.24 -10.49 -3.95
N VAL A 59 -4.84 -11.46 -4.66
CA VAL A 59 -4.22 -12.77 -4.96
C VAL A 59 -3.63 -12.82 -6.36
N VAL A 60 -4.24 -12.09 -7.30
CA VAL A 60 -3.89 -12.11 -8.72
C VAL A 60 -2.88 -11.01 -9.05
N THR A 61 -2.03 -11.28 -10.04
CA THR A 61 -1.00 -10.34 -10.54
C THR A 61 -1.61 -8.99 -10.91
N SER A 62 -0.89 -7.90 -10.65
CA SER A 62 -1.39 -6.51 -10.77
C SER A 62 -2.09 -6.19 -12.11
N GLN A 63 -1.59 -6.70 -13.23
CA GLN A 63 -2.18 -6.45 -14.55
C GLN A 63 -3.59 -7.05 -14.72
N ILE A 64 -3.81 -8.26 -14.22
CA ILE A 64 -5.12 -8.93 -14.33
C ILE A 64 -6.14 -8.26 -13.39
N SER A 65 -5.71 -7.80 -12.21
CA SER A 65 -6.58 -7.10 -11.28
C SER A 65 -7.08 -5.76 -11.84
N GLU A 66 -6.24 -5.04 -12.57
CA GLU A 66 -6.64 -3.77 -13.22
C GLU A 66 -7.71 -3.97 -14.28
N ILE A 67 -7.55 -5.00 -15.13
CA ILE A 67 -8.56 -5.36 -16.13
C ILE A 67 -9.88 -5.77 -15.45
N ALA A 68 -9.82 -6.52 -14.36
CA ALA A 68 -11.01 -6.93 -13.62
C ALA A 68 -11.76 -5.72 -13.01
N TYR A 69 -11.06 -4.72 -12.49
CA TYR A 69 -11.68 -3.48 -12.00
C TYR A 69 -12.34 -2.68 -13.12
N LEU A 70 -11.71 -2.57 -14.29
CA LEU A 70 -12.30 -1.89 -15.45
C LEU A 70 -13.57 -2.59 -15.94
N LEU A 71 -13.54 -3.91 -16.07
CA LEU A 71 -14.72 -4.70 -16.46
C LEU A 71 -15.84 -4.54 -15.44
N TRP A 72 -15.53 -4.60 -14.15
CA TRP A 72 -16.50 -4.39 -13.10
C TRP A 72 -17.10 -2.98 -13.13
N ALA A 73 -16.29 -1.93 -13.31
CA ALA A 73 -16.76 -0.56 -13.42
C ALA A 73 -17.70 -0.38 -14.63
N MET A 74 -17.40 -1.00 -15.77
CA MET A 74 -18.29 -1.00 -16.94
C MET A 74 -19.64 -1.66 -16.64
N VAL A 75 -19.66 -2.78 -15.92
CA VAL A 75 -20.90 -3.45 -15.49
C VAL A 75 -21.72 -2.54 -14.56
N VAL A 76 -21.09 -1.88 -13.60
CA VAL A 76 -21.77 -0.96 -12.66
C VAL A 76 -22.38 0.22 -13.40
N VAL A 77 -21.64 0.85 -14.31
CA VAL A 77 -22.14 1.96 -15.14
C VAL A 77 -23.33 1.51 -15.99
N SER A 78 -23.22 0.36 -16.64
CA SER A 78 -24.33 -0.21 -17.42
C SER A 78 -25.59 -0.43 -16.58
N LEU A 79 -25.44 -0.93 -15.35
CA LEU A 79 -26.55 -1.14 -14.41
C LEU A 79 -27.16 0.17 -13.94
N ILE A 80 -26.36 1.18 -13.60
CA ILE A 80 -26.83 2.49 -13.17
C ILE A 80 -27.65 3.16 -14.30
N VAL A 81 -27.13 3.12 -15.54
CA VAL A 81 -27.80 3.67 -16.69
C VAL A 81 -29.12 2.93 -16.99
N ASN A 82 -29.15 1.61 -16.84
CA ASN A 82 -30.37 0.80 -17.00
C ASN A 82 -31.44 1.13 -15.94
N LEU A 83 -31.01 1.57 -14.75
CA LEU A 83 -31.95 1.98 -13.68
C LEU A 83 -32.46 3.40 -13.86
N ALA A 84 -31.65 4.29 -14.43
CA ALA A 84 -31.93 5.72 -14.51
C ALA A 84 -32.69 6.14 -15.79
N VAL A 85 -32.55 5.38 -16.87
CA VAL A 85 -33.05 5.80 -18.22
C VAL A 85 -34.10 4.83 -18.73
N THR A 86 -35.25 5.39 -19.11
CA THR A 86 -36.42 4.61 -19.55
C THR A 86 -36.40 4.28 -21.05
N THR A 87 -35.62 5.04 -21.86
CA THR A 87 -35.59 4.85 -23.34
C THR A 87 -34.34 4.07 -23.77
N ARG A 88 -34.54 2.95 -24.47
CA ARG A 88 -33.45 2.05 -24.88
C ARG A 88 -32.33 2.72 -25.69
N LYS A 89 -32.67 3.62 -26.62
CA LYS A 89 -31.65 4.29 -27.46
C LYS A 89 -30.74 5.20 -26.64
N THR A 90 -31.29 5.97 -25.70
CA THR A 90 -30.51 6.85 -24.82
C THR A 90 -29.67 6.08 -23.82
N GLN A 91 -30.13 4.89 -23.38
CA GLN A 91 -29.39 3.99 -22.52
C GLN A 91 -28.04 3.56 -23.13
N TYR A 92 -28.08 3.07 -24.38
CA TYR A 92 -26.85 2.60 -25.03
C TYR A 92 -25.84 3.72 -25.28
N VAL A 93 -26.30 4.89 -25.70
CA VAL A 93 -25.42 6.05 -25.92
C VAL A 93 -24.80 6.53 -24.62
N LEU A 94 -25.60 6.64 -23.55
CA LEU A 94 -25.11 7.11 -22.25
C LEU A 94 -24.15 6.10 -21.59
N SER A 95 -24.45 4.81 -21.67
CA SER A 95 -23.57 3.76 -21.14
C SER A 95 -22.25 3.71 -21.88
N ALA A 96 -22.26 3.83 -23.20
CA ALA A 96 -21.04 3.88 -24.02
C ALA A 96 -20.20 5.12 -23.72
N ALA A 97 -20.81 6.30 -23.61
CA ALA A 97 -20.11 7.55 -23.31
C ALA A 97 -19.47 7.52 -21.92
N LEU A 98 -20.21 7.05 -20.89
CA LEU A 98 -19.69 6.94 -19.52
C LEU A 98 -18.59 5.87 -19.41
N SER A 99 -18.73 4.73 -20.09
CA SER A 99 -17.69 3.69 -20.13
C SER A 99 -16.41 4.20 -20.83
N CYS A 100 -16.55 4.94 -21.93
CA CYS A 100 -15.42 5.56 -22.61
C CYS A 100 -14.72 6.61 -21.70
N GLY A 101 -15.49 7.44 -21.00
CA GLY A 101 -14.98 8.41 -20.03
C GLY A 101 -14.19 7.75 -18.89
N LEU A 102 -14.68 6.62 -18.35
CA LEU A 102 -13.97 5.86 -17.33
C LEU A 102 -12.65 5.28 -17.83
N VAL A 103 -12.63 4.72 -19.05
CA VAL A 103 -11.40 4.19 -19.65
C VAL A 103 -10.38 5.29 -19.88
N LEU A 104 -10.79 6.43 -20.41
CA LEU A 104 -9.90 7.59 -20.61
C LEU A 104 -9.37 8.15 -19.29
N SER A 105 -10.25 8.27 -18.28
CA SER A 105 -9.84 8.69 -16.92
C SER A 105 -8.84 7.73 -16.30
N TYR A 106 -9.04 6.42 -16.49
CA TYR A 106 -8.12 5.41 -16.00
C TYR A 106 -6.75 5.47 -16.70
N ILE A 107 -6.71 5.65 -18.03
CA ILE A 107 -5.45 5.82 -18.77
C ILE A 107 -4.70 7.05 -18.27
N ALA A 108 -5.37 8.19 -18.14
CA ALA A 108 -4.77 9.42 -17.62
C ALA A 108 -4.26 9.25 -16.18
N TYR A 109 -5.01 8.55 -15.33
CA TYR A 109 -4.61 8.23 -13.97
C TYR A 109 -3.38 7.31 -13.94
N SER A 110 -3.35 6.25 -14.75
CA SER A 110 -2.24 5.31 -14.80
C SER A 110 -0.94 5.96 -15.29
N ASP A 111 -1.01 6.85 -16.28
CA ASP A 111 0.15 7.61 -16.76
C ASP A 111 0.66 8.59 -15.71
N PHE A 112 -0.24 9.27 -14.99
CA PHE A 112 0.13 10.16 -13.89
C PHE A 112 0.87 9.43 -12.75
N PHE A 113 0.44 8.20 -12.42
CA PHE A 113 1.11 7.41 -11.37
C PHE A 113 2.39 6.73 -11.86
N ARG A 114 2.47 6.33 -13.14
CA ARG A 114 3.73 5.81 -13.73
C ARG A 114 4.86 6.82 -13.66
N THR A 115 4.56 8.09 -13.88
CA THR A 115 5.59 9.17 -13.80
C THR A 115 6.13 9.36 -12.38
N ARG A 116 5.39 8.99 -11.33
CA ARG A 116 5.84 9.05 -9.93
C ARG A 116 6.60 7.81 -9.45
N ALA A 117 6.56 6.71 -10.20
CA ALA A 117 7.18 5.43 -9.81
C ALA A 117 8.72 5.37 -10.04
N THR A 118 9.35 6.45 -10.48
CA THR A 118 10.79 6.50 -10.84
C THR A 118 11.75 6.17 -9.70
N LEU A 119 11.34 6.23 -8.44
CA LEU A 119 12.19 5.85 -7.31
C LEU A 119 12.13 4.37 -6.96
N GLN A 120 11.08 3.67 -7.35
CA GLN A 120 10.97 2.24 -7.12
C GLN A 120 12.02 1.47 -7.95
N GLU A 121 12.43 2.01 -9.10
CA GLU A 121 13.55 1.47 -9.92
C GLU A 121 14.92 1.64 -9.28
N SER A 122 15.06 2.51 -8.27
CA SER A 122 16.33 2.76 -7.59
C SER A 122 16.66 1.71 -6.53
N PHE A 123 15.69 0.91 -6.09
CA PHE A 123 15.91 -0.15 -5.11
C PHE A 123 16.36 -1.46 -5.77
N THR A 124 17.47 -2.01 -5.30
CA THR A 124 17.88 -3.38 -5.67
C THR A 124 17.09 -4.37 -4.83
N VAL A 125 16.21 -5.15 -5.49
CA VAL A 125 15.37 -6.15 -4.79
C VAL A 125 16.19 -7.39 -4.48
N VAL A 126 16.12 -7.85 -3.23
CA VAL A 126 16.75 -9.07 -2.74
C VAL A 126 15.77 -9.96 -1.99
N THR A 127 15.87 -11.27 -2.22
CA THR A 127 15.05 -12.31 -1.57
C THR A 127 15.91 -13.33 -0.82
N THR A 128 17.23 -13.29 -1.01
CA THR A 128 18.16 -14.27 -0.44
C THR A 128 19.26 -13.57 0.37
N SER A 129 19.74 -14.25 1.42
CA SER A 129 20.86 -13.75 2.24
C SER A 129 22.15 -13.56 1.44
N THR A 130 22.43 -14.47 0.52
CA THR A 130 23.65 -14.40 -0.31
C THR A 130 23.68 -13.16 -1.21
N SER A 131 22.54 -12.80 -1.82
CA SER A 131 22.45 -11.58 -2.64
C SER A 131 22.60 -10.32 -1.79
N LEU A 132 21.99 -10.30 -0.60
CA LEU A 132 22.12 -9.19 0.34
C LEU A 132 23.57 -9.00 0.78
N GLU A 133 24.27 -10.08 1.18
CA GLU A 133 25.65 -10.00 1.65
C GLU A 133 26.60 -9.47 0.57
N ARG A 134 26.42 -9.88 -0.70
CA ARG A 134 27.22 -9.37 -1.81
C ARG A 134 27.07 -7.85 -1.97
N ILE A 135 25.84 -7.35 -1.92
CA ILE A 135 25.59 -5.90 -2.08
C ILE A 135 26.10 -5.13 -0.87
N LEU A 136 25.94 -5.67 0.35
CA LEU A 136 26.48 -5.06 1.57
C LEU A 136 28.01 -5.01 1.56
N ALA A 137 28.68 -6.06 1.08
CA ALA A 137 30.13 -6.08 0.93
C ALA A 137 30.61 -5.01 -0.05
N GLN A 138 29.92 -4.86 -1.19
CA GLN A 138 30.24 -3.82 -2.17
C GLN A 138 30.02 -2.41 -1.58
N ALA A 139 28.87 -2.17 -0.93
CA ALA A 139 28.55 -0.88 -0.30
C ALA A 139 29.59 -0.50 0.76
N LYS A 140 30.12 -1.49 1.51
CA LYS A 140 31.19 -1.29 2.48
C LYS A 140 32.50 -0.89 1.83
N LEU A 141 32.87 -1.50 0.69
CA LEU A 141 34.06 -1.12 -0.09
C LEU A 141 33.94 0.30 -0.61
N ASP A 142 32.75 0.67 -1.09
CA ASP A 142 32.43 2.02 -1.59
C ASP A 142 32.24 3.05 -0.47
N LYS A 143 32.27 2.60 0.78
CA LYS A 143 32.01 3.40 1.98
C LYS A 143 30.67 4.14 1.91
N ARG A 144 29.66 3.54 1.24
CA ARG A 144 28.33 4.11 1.10
C ARG A 144 27.42 3.57 2.21
N PRO A 145 26.59 4.42 2.83
CA PRO A 145 25.58 3.94 3.75
C PRO A 145 24.50 3.17 2.99
N VAL A 146 23.85 2.24 3.67
CA VAL A 146 22.82 1.38 3.10
C VAL A 146 21.50 1.62 3.79
N LEU A 147 20.43 1.68 3.01
CA LEU A 147 19.06 1.62 3.48
C LEU A 147 18.47 0.26 3.06
N LEU A 148 18.11 -0.56 4.04
CA LEU A 148 17.33 -1.78 3.83
C LEU A 148 15.85 -1.45 4.06
N ASP A 149 15.04 -1.60 3.02
CA ASP A 149 13.59 -1.48 3.06
C ASP A 149 12.96 -2.87 3.05
N TYR A 150 12.39 -3.30 4.18
CA TYR A 150 11.65 -4.55 4.27
C TYR A 150 10.23 -4.34 3.76
N TYR A 151 9.96 -4.93 2.62
CA TYR A 151 8.75 -4.75 1.84
C TYR A 151 8.00 -6.08 1.65
N ALA A 152 6.68 -6.03 1.52
CA ALA A 152 5.89 -7.14 1.02
C ALA A 152 4.78 -6.66 0.07
N SER A 153 4.47 -7.46 -0.96
CA SER A 153 3.46 -7.12 -1.98
C SER A 153 2.05 -6.93 -1.41
N TRP A 154 1.72 -7.64 -0.33
CA TRP A 154 0.45 -7.56 0.40
C TRP A 154 0.42 -6.43 1.44
N CYS A 155 1.53 -5.75 1.71
CA CYS A 155 1.66 -4.72 2.72
C CYS A 155 1.12 -3.37 2.20
N VAL A 156 -0.04 -2.95 2.69
CA VAL A 156 -0.66 -1.66 2.29
C VAL A 156 0.18 -0.47 2.74
N ALA A 157 0.70 -0.49 3.98
CA ALA A 157 1.53 0.59 4.50
C ALA A 157 2.86 0.74 3.75
N CYS A 158 3.40 -0.36 3.16
CA CYS A 158 4.59 -0.29 2.30
C CYS A 158 4.29 0.49 1.01
N LYS A 159 3.15 0.21 0.38
CA LYS A 159 2.71 0.94 -0.83
C LYS A 159 2.44 2.41 -0.53
N GLU A 160 1.85 2.68 0.62
CA GLU A 160 1.63 4.05 1.08
C GLU A 160 2.96 4.80 1.29
N MET A 161 3.95 4.13 1.87
CA MET A 161 5.30 4.69 2.06
C MET A 161 6.00 4.94 0.71
N ASP A 162 5.83 4.06 -0.28
CA ASP A 162 6.33 4.26 -1.65
C ASP A 162 5.74 5.55 -2.27
N ILE A 163 4.43 5.79 -2.08
CA ILE A 163 3.72 6.92 -2.68
C ILE A 163 3.93 8.21 -1.91
N GLN A 164 3.92 8.20 -0.58
CA GLN A 164 3.92 9.42 0.23
C GLN A 164 5.32 9.81 0.72
N THR A 165 6.19 8.83 0.97
CA THR A 165 7.49 9.08 1.59
C THR A 165 8.61 9.02 0.55
N PHE A 166 8.77 7.90 -0.15
CA PHE A 166 9.88 7.74 -1.08
C PHE A 166 9.73 8.54 -2.37
N SER A 167 8.50 8.86 -2.80
CA SER A 167 8.26 9.72 -3.96
C SER A 167 8.42 11.22 -3.69
N ASP A 168 8.69 11.62 -2.44
CA ASP A 168 9.00 13.00 -2.10
C ASP A 168 10.35 13.41 -2.74
N PRO A 169 10.41 14.51 -3.50
CA PRO A 169 11.63 14.95 -4.19
C PRO A 169 12.82 15.20 -3.25
N LEU A 170 12.57 15.70 -2.04
CA LEU A 170 13.63 15.96 -1.05
C LEU A 170 14.18 14.66 -0.49
N ILE A 171 13.32 13.68 -0.24
CA ILE A 171 13.74 12.35 0.19
C ILE A 171 14.51 11.65 -0.91
N SER A 172 13.97 11.67 -2.13
CA SER A 172 14.61 11.11 -3.32
C SER A 172 16.04 11.64 -3.51
N GLN A 173 16.22 12.94 -3.35
CA GLN A 173 17.54 13.56 -3.48
C GLN A 173 18.52 13.06 -2.40
N LYS A 174 18.08 12.99 -1.13
CA LYS A 174 18.91 12.49 -0.03
C LYS A 174 19.24 11.00 -0.16
N LEU A 175 18.32 10.19 -0.71
CA LEU A 175 18.51 8.76 -0.91
C LEU A 175 19.56 8.41 -1.98
N LYS A 176 19.92 9.35 -2.88
CA LYS A 176 20.98 9.12 -3.88
C LYS A 176 22.35 8.81 -3.26
N ASP A 177 22.59 9.28 -2.04
CA ASP A 177 23.85 9.03 -1.32
C ASP A 177 23.86 7.66 -0.62
N PHE A 178 22.75 6.94 -0.61
CA PHE A 178 22.60 5.62 -0.02
C PHE A 178 22.61 4.53 -1.08
N THR A 179 23.03 3.34 -0.68
CA THR A 179 22.74 2.11 -1.43
C THR A 179 21.37 1.62 -0.99
N LEU A 180 20.41 1.60 -1.93
CA LEU A 180 19.02 1.26 -1.64
C LEU A 180 18.79 -0.22 -1.91
N ILE A 181 18.40 -0.96 -0.89
CA ILE A 181 18.11 -2.39 -0.97
C ILE A 181 16.70 -2.63 -0.47
N ARG A 182 15.88 -3.27 -1.28
CA ARG A 182 14.54 -3.72 -0.89
C ARG A 182 14.58 -5.22 -0.61
N VAL A 183 14.33 -5.58 0.64
CA VAL A 183 14.21 -6.97 1.07
C VAL A 183 12.77 -7.40 0.92
N ASP A 184 12.48 -8.18 -0.12
CA ASP A 184 11.12 -8.68 -0.36
C ASP A 184 10.85 -9.91 0.51
N VAL A 185 9.90 -9.75 1.44
CA VAL A 185 9.48 -10.80 2.37
C VAL A 185 8.06 -11.31 2.05
N SER A 186 7.56 -11.07 0.84
CA SER A 186 6.20 -11.44 0.42
C SER A 186 5.90 -12.92 0.59
N ASP A 187 6.85 -13.79 0.27
CA ASP A 187 6.68 -15.24 0.27
C ASP A 187 6.74 -15.87 1.67
N ASN A 188 7.18 -15.11 2.69
CA ASN A 188 7.29 -15.57 4.08
C ASN A 188 7.93 -16.98 4.22
N ASN A 189 8.93 -17.28 3.39
CA ASN A 189 9.68 -18.54 3.38
C ASN A 189 10.81 -18.56 4.43
N ALA A 190 11.52 -19.68 4.55
CA ALA A 190 12.61 -19.82 5.52
C ALA A 190 13.74 -18.79 5.31
N GLN A 191 14.05 -18.43 4.06
CA GLN A 191 15.09 -17.46 3.74
C GLN A 191 14.70 -16.04 4.14
N THR A 192 13.47 -15.62 3.85
CA THR A 192 12.99 -14.30 4.24
C THR A 192 12.88 -14.16 5.75
N LYS A 193 12.52 -15.24 6.47
CA LYS A 193 12.55 -15.27 7.94
C LYS A 193 13.96 -15.09 8.50
N LEU A 194 14.95 -15.73 7.93
CA LEU A 194 16.36 -15.54 8.34
C LEU A 194 16.82 -14.08 8.14
N LEU A 195 16.43 -13.43 7.02
CA LEU A 195 16.72 -12.03 6.77
C LEU A 195 16.07 -11.11 7.80
N GLN A 196 14.81 -11.40 8.18
CA GLN A 196 14.10 -10.65 9.21
C GLN A 196 14.74 -10.83 10.59
N GLN A 197 15.10 -12.07 10.97
CA GLN A 197 15.75 -12.38 12.24
C GLN A 197 17.11 -11.70 12.37
N ARG A 198 17.92 -11.71 11.32
CA ARG A 198 19.27 -11.10 11.31
C ARG A 198 19.26 -9.63 11.70
N TYR A 199 18.24 -8.88 11.26
CA TYR A 199 18.11 -7.45 11.53
C TYR A 199 17.00 -7.15 12.54
N GLN A 200 16.49 -8.19 13.24
CA GLN A 200 15.43 -8.06 14.24
C GLN A 200 14.20 -7.29 13.69
N VAL A 201 13.80 -7.59 12.47
CA VAL A 201 12.62 -7.03 11.82
C VAL A 201 11.44 -7.95 12.07
N ILE A 202 10.38 -7.42 12.68
CA ILE A 202 9.18 -8.20 13.03
C ILE A 202 8.23 -8.30 11.83
N ALA A 203 7.99 -7.17 11.13
CA ALA A 203 7.03 -7.08 10.04
C ALA A 203 7.36 -5.91 9.11
N PRO A 204 6.98 -5.99 7.80
CA PRO A 204 7.01 -4.84 6.90
C PRO A 204 5.87 -3.84 7.22
N PRO A 205 6.05 -2.52 6.93
CA PRO A 205 7.28 -1.91 6.48
C PRO A 205 8.28 -1.73 7.64
N SER A 206 9.57 -1.94 7.37
CA SER A 206 10.62 -1.61 8.33
C SER A 206 11.87 -1.14 7.60
N LEU A 207 12.46 -0.05 8.08
CA LEU A 207 13.69 0.51 7.54
C LEU A 207 14.83 0.24 8.50
N VAL A 208 15.93 -0.32 7.97
CA VAL A 208 17.17 -0.54 8.70
C VAL A 208 18.28 0.22 8.01
N PHE A 209 19.02 0.99 8.76
CA PHE A 209 20.15 1.77 8.27
C PHE A 209 21.47 1.13 8.66
N ILE A 210 22.40 1.07 7.73
CA ILE A 210 23.75 0.56 7.93
C ILE A 210 24.71 1.66 7.49
N ASP A 211 25.70 1.97 8.28
CA ASP A 211 26.70 2.97 7.94
C ASP A 211 27.70 2.47 6.89
N GLY A 212 28.57 3.37 6.39
CA GLY A 212 29.60 3.02 5.40
C GLY A 212 30.69 2.09 5.94
N SER A 213 30.74 1.78 7.24
CA SER A 213 31.63 0.78 7.85
C SER A 213 31.00 -0.61 7.91
N GLY A 214 29.69 -0.71 7.68
CA GLY A 214 28.88 -1.92 7.77
C GLY A 214 28.24 -2.13 9.14
N GLN A 215 28.20 -1.09 10.00
CA GLN A 215 27.55 -1.16 11.32
C GLN A 215 26.08 -0.79 11.19
N VAL A 216 25.21 -1.58 11.83
CA VAL A 216 23.77 -1.28 11.89
C VAL A 216 23.53 -0.11 12.84
N LEU A 217 22.73 0.83 12.41
CA LEU A 217 22.35 2.03 13.16
C LEU A 217 20.99 1.82 13.84
N ASP A 218 20.96 1.06 14.93
CA ASP A 218 19.73 0.67 15.63
C ASP A 218 18.87 1.86 16.08
N ASN A 219 19.51 2.99 16.45
CA ASN A 219 18.82 4.21 16.87
C ASN A 219 17.98 4.86 15.76
N PHE A 220 18.24 4.52 14.50
CA PHE A 220 17.53 5.05 13.34
C PHE A 220 16.56 4.04 12.71
N LYS A 221 16.48 2.83 13.27
CA LYS A 221 15.58 1.79 12.80
C LYS A 221 14.13 2.27 12.91
N VAL A 222 13.38 2.08 11.84
CA VAL A 222 11.96 2.45 11.77
C VAL A 222 11.14 1.19 11.58
N THR A 223 10.06 1.06 12.36
CA THR A 223 9.08 -0.01 12.22
C THR A 223 7.71 0.62 11.98
N GLY A 224 7.05 0.24 10.89
CA GLY A 224 5.79 0.84 10.45
C GLY A 224 6.00 2.01 9.49
N PHE A 225 4.89 2.67 9.13
CA PHE A 225 4.89 3.83 8.24
C PHE A 225 5.65 5.02 8.86
N ILE A 226 6.47 5.69 8.06
CA ILE A 226 7.14 6.93 8.42
C ILE A 226 6.86 8.00 7.35
N ALA A 227 6.49 9.20 7.77
CA ALA A 227 6.26 10.32 6.87
C ALA A 227 7.59 10.93 6.37
N SER A 228 7.54 11.64 5.21
CA SER A 228 8.72 12.19 4.54
C SER A 228 9.53 13.16 5.41
N ASP A 229 8.87 14.01 6.20
CA ASP A 229 9.52 14.95 7.12
C ASP A 229 10.41 14.23 8.15
N LYS A 230 9.88 13.21 8.80
CA LYS A 230 10.61 12.41 9.82
C LYS A 230 11.73 11.59 9.19
N LEU A 231 11.47 10.96 8.04
CA LEU A 231 12.52 10.23 7.33
C LEU A 231 13.64 11.18 6.90
N GLY A 232 13.30 12.40 6.43
CA GLY A 232 14.24 13.41 6.05
C GLY A 232 15.18 13.86 7.17
N LEU A 233 14.68 13.94 8.40
CA LEU A 233 15.49 14.24 9.61
C LEU A 233 16.42 13.06 9.93
N ASN A 234 15.94 11.81 9.87
CA ASN A 234 16.78 10.63 10.08
C ASN A 234 17.93 10.55 9.08
N LEU A 235 17.63 10.72 7.79
CA LEU A 235 18.65 10.71 6.74
C LEU A 235 19.70 11.81 6.95
N GLN A 236 19.26 13.00 7.31
CA GLN A 236 20.18 14.11 7.60
C GLN A 236 21.07 13.83 8.81
N ALA A 237 20.52 13.29 9.89
CA ALA A 237 21.29 12.93 11.08
C ALA A 237 22.34 11.84 10.77
N ILE A 238 22.00 10.83 9.99
CA ILE A 238 22.91 9.78 9.54
C ILE A 238 24.05 10.36 8.71
N MET A 239 23.75 11.25 7.76
CA MET A 239 24.76 11.90 6.94
C MET A 239 25.67 12.83 7.73
N THR A 240 25.13 13.58 8.68
CA THR A 240 25.92 14.45 9.58
C THR A 240 26.86 13.64 10.48
N ASN A 241 26.39 12.52 11.05
CA ASN A 241 27.24 11.60 11.80
C ASN A 241 28.39 11.02 10.94
N ARG A 242 28.08 10.69 9.69
CA ARG A 242 29.09 10.22 8.73
C ARG A 242 30.19 11.25 8.46
N LEU A 243 29.83 12.52 8.30
CA LEU A 243 30.78 13.62 8.10
C LEU A 243 31.67 13.78 9.33
N LYS A 244 31.08 13.71 10.53
CA LYS A 244 31.81 13.81 11.80
C LYS A 244 32.80 12.64 12.01
N LEU A 245 32.43 11.44 11.63
CA LEU A 245 33.32 10.27 11.69
C LEU A 245 34.45 10.30 10.65
N ARG A 246 34.30 11.09 9.56
CA ARG A 246 35.35 11.33 8.57
C ARG A 246 36.30 12.49 8.93
N GLY A 247 36.11 13.14 10.07
CA GLY A 247 36.89 14.32 10.47
C GLY A 247 36.52 15.60 9.72
N CYS A 248 35.39 15.59 9.00
CA CYS A 248 34.87 16.75 8.30
C CYS A 248 33.97 17.57 9.22
N ASP A 249 34.17 18.89 9.27
CA ASP A 249 33.28 19.78 9.98
C ASP A 249 32.00 20.01 9.15
N ALA A 250 30.85 19.60 9.69
CA ALA A 250 29.56 19.72 9.02
C ALA A 250 29.14 21.18 8.80
N THR A 251 29.79 22.14 9.46
CA THR A 251 29.47 23.57 9.38
C THR A 251 30.24 24.29 8.25
N THR A 252 31.39 23.75 7.83
CA THR A 252 32.28 24.44 6.89
C THR A 252 32.48 23.70 5.55
N MET A 253 31.92 22.48 5.37
CA MET A 253 32.15 21.60 4.22
C MET A 253 33.63 21.39 3.86
N ASN A 254 34.52 21.56 4.81
CA ASN A 254 35.96 21.39 4.61
C ASN A 254 36.38 19.96 5.08
N CYS A 255 36.78 19.13 4.12
CA CYS A 255 37.38 17.82 4.35
C CYS A 255 38.86 17.80 4.06
#